data_dfb71cc90c4bfbb53d043daa00948e31
#
_entry.id   dfb71cc90c4bfbb53d043daa00948e31
#
_cell.length_a   1.000
_cell.length_b   1.000
_cell.length_c   1.000
_cell.angle_alpha   90.00
_cell.angle_beta   90.00
_cell.angle_gamma   90.00
#
_symmetry.space_group_name_H-M   'P 1'
#
loop_
_entity.id
_entity.type
_entity.pdbx_description
1 polymer ?
#
loop_
_entity_poly.entity_id
_entity_poly.type
_entity_poly.pdbx_seq_one_letter_code
_entity_poly.pdbx_strand_id
1 'polypeptide(L)'
;MRFADYRRGFRWRVHALAASLCALVTSGQVQAHGFGARYDLPIPLSLYLAGAGLTVALSFAMLALFVRSAPSADDYRRINLMRTAPGRLLGAPGVLLACRMLVVALFVLVIAAGLLGAQSPLKNIAPVTVWAVWWVGMAYASALLGNLWALVNPLDTLFAWAQALFARIRHGRELSLGLRYPEALGVWPAVVLFLAFVWMEGVWEHSDRPAHLAAAMLAYSAITWLGMLLFGRAQWLRRGEVFALVFGLLARFAPTERREPGAGEPEFNLRPYAVGLLSREPVSDSMLVLALAMLAAVSFDGFSETPLWQAILEYYAPLEQDSTEHGDAARAWVQTAGVIGAPLLFVAVYMFFCRLIAWCGGARVPVARVAGLFVLTLVPIAIAYQLAHYLSFLAMAGQYLIPLASDPFGFGWDLLGTRNYFLRIGLVDARAVWFVSVGAIVVGHVAAVYLSHRVALRAYADRRSALRSQWPMLALMVCYTMTSLWIMAQPIVAIR
;
A
#
# COMPACT_ATOMS: atom_id res chain seq x y z
N MET A 1 0.11 -13.98 -51.50
CA MET A 1 -1.20 -14.36 -50.92
C MET A 1 -1.13 -14.79 -49.45
N ARG A 2 -0.22 -14.23 -48.59
CA ARG A 2 -0.05 -14.63 -47.20
C ARG A 2 -0.07 -13.49 -46.16
N PHE A 3 -0.18 -12.23 -46.56
CA PHE A 3 -0.20 -11.09 -45.62
C PHE A 3 -1.63 -10.62 -45.27
N ALA A 4 -2.62 -10.96 -46.05
CA ALA A 4 -4.02 -10.56 -45.84
C ALA A 4 -4.72 -11.41 -44.76
N ASP A 5 -4.36 -12.70 -44.63
CA ASP A 5 -4.96 -13.63 -43.67
C ASP A 5 -4.47 -13.39 -42.25
N TYR A 6 -3.21 -12.93 -42.06
CA TYR A 6 -2.69 -12.60 -40.74
C TYR A 6 -3.36 -11.35 -40.14
N ARG A 7 -3.68 -10.36 -40.95
CA ARG A 7 -4.43 -9.15 -40.53
C ARG A 7 -5.87 -9.47 -40.13
N ARG A 8 -6.53 -10.43 -40.80
CA ARG A 8 -7.90 -10.84 -40.45
C ARG A 8 -7.90 -11.59 -39.11
N GLY A 9 -6.99 -12.52 -38.90
CA GLY A 9 -6.90 -13.28 -37.64
C GLY A 9 -6.57 -12.42 -36.42
N PHE A 10 -5.76 -11.38 -36.60
CA PHE A 10 -5.45 -10.44 -35.52
C PHE A 10 -6.66 -9.55 -35.17
N ARG A 11 -7.38 -9.06 -36.15
CA ARG A 11 -8.60 -8.25 -35.92
C ARG A 11 -9.69 -9.06 -35.21
N TRP A 12 -9.90 -10.30 -35.59
CA TRP A 12 -10.87 -11.18 -34.91
C TRP A 12 -10.51 -11.46 -33.43
N ARG A 13 -9.24 -11.64 -33.13
CA ARG A 13 -8.77 -11.83 -31.74
C ARG A 13 -8.92 -10.56 -30.90
N VAL A 14 -8.66 -9.39 -31.46
CA VAL A 14 -8.87 -8.11 -30.78
C VAL A 14 -10.37 -7.84 -30.56
N HIS A 15 -11.22 -8.14 -31.54
CA HIS A 15 -12.67 -8.02 -31.36
C HIS A 15 -13.24 -9.06 -30.40
N ALA A 16 -12.69 -10.27 -30.35
CA ALA A 16 -13.08 -11.29 -29.37
C ALA A 16 -12.67 -10.90 -27.94
N LEU A 17 -11.48 -10.32 -27.76
CA LEU A 17 -11.04 -9.78 -26.45
C LEU A 17 -11.88 -8.58 -26.03
N ALA A 18 -12.18 -7.67 -26.97
CA ALA A 18 -13.05 -6.52 -26.69
C ALA A 18 -14.49 -6.97 -26.38
N ALA A 19 -15.01 -7.96 -27.11
CA ALA A 19 -16.32 -8.54 -26.87
C ALA A 19 -16.38 -9.30 -25.53
N SER A 20 -15.31 -10.00 -25.14
CA SER A 20 -15.21 -10.66 -23.83
C SER A 20 -15.14 -9.65 -22.68
N LEU A 21 -14.41 -8.54 -22.86
CA LEU A 21 -14.40 -7.41 -21.92
C LEU A 21 -15.77 -6.70 -21.85
N CYS A 22 -16.45 -6.53 -22.97
CA CYS A 22 -17.82 -5.99 -23.00
C CYS A 22 -18.86 -6.97 -22.41
N ALA A 23 -18.70 -8.28 -22.59
CA ALA A 23 -19.60 -9.29 -22.02
C ALA A 23 -19.50 -9.36 -20.48
N LEU A 24 -18.35 -9.02 -19.90
CA LEU A 24 -18.19 -8.88 -18.45
C LEU A 24 -18.95 -7.66 -17.86
N VAL A 25 -19.35 -6.71 -18.71
CA VAL A 25 -20.05 -5.48 -18.28
C VAL A 25 -21.58 -5.63 -18.31
N THR A 26 -22.11 -6.68 -18.94
CA THR A 26 -23.57 -6.81 -19.19
C THR A 26 -24.32 -7.73 -18.23
N SER A 27 -23.68 -8.24 -17.18
CA SER A 27 -24.33 -9.14 -16.22
C SER A 27 -24.84 -8.42 -14.98
N GLY A 28 -26.14 -8.35 -14.84
CA GLY A 28 -26.87 -8.31 -13.58
C GLY A 28 -26.73 -7.08 -12.69
N GLN A 29 -27.76 -6.76 -11.95
CA GLN A 29 -27.71 -5.78 -10.87
C GLN A 29 -26.66 -6.22 -9.84
N VAL A 30 -25.54 -5.52 -9.79
CA VAL A 30 -24.50 -5.72 -8.78
C VAL A 30 -24.86 -4.91 -7.55
N GLN A 31 -24.95 -5.57 -6.43
CA GLN A 31 -25.31 -5.00 -5.15
C GLN A 31 -24.05 -4.91 -4.29
N ALA A 32 -23.71 -3.71 -3.82
CA ALA A 32 -22.59 -3.51 -2.92
C ALA A 32 -22.96 -3.91 -1.48
N HIS A 33 -22.13 -4.73 -0.85
CA HIS A 33 -22.29 -5.15 0.54
C HIS A 33 -21.27 -4.44 1.43
N GLY A 34 -21.76 -3.64 2.39
CA GLY A 34 -20.97 -3.18 3.52
C GLY A 34 -21.50 -3.83 4.79
N PHE A 35 -20.64 -4.33 5.65
CA PHE A 35 -20.88 -4.88 6.99
C PHE A 35 -22.38 -5.15 7.37
N GLY A 36 -23.01 -6.14 6.76
CA GLY A 36 -24.38 -6.55 7.06
C GLY A 36 -25.49 -5.69 6.43
N ALA A 37 -25.19 -4.52 5.86
CA ALA A 37 -26.15 -3.70 5.12
C ALA A 37 -25.84 -3.76 3.62
N ARG A 38 -26.81 -4.22 2.85
CA ARG A 38 -26.74 -4.21 1.39
C ARG A 38 -27.05 -2.81 0.86
N TYR A 39 -26.19 -2.26 0.01
CA TYR A 39 -26.46 -1.02 -0.68
C TYR A 39 -26.81 -1.29 -2.14
N ASP A 40 -28.06 -1.09 -2.50
CA ASP A 40 -28.51 -1.19 -3.89
C ASP A 40 -28.10 0.08 -4.63
N LEU A 41 -27.30 -0.09 -5.69
CA LEU A 41 -26.81 1.03 -6.49
C LEU A 41 -27.99 1.76 -7.19
N PRO A 42 -28.07 3.09 -7.10
CA PRO A 42 -29.16 3.86 -7.73
C PRO A 42 -29.13 3.84 -9.25
N ILE A 43 -27.98 3.50 -9.86
CA ILE A 43 -27.77 3.37 -11.30
C ILE A 43 -26.92 2.11 -11.57
N PRO A 44 -27.01 1.52 -12.78
CA PRO A 44 -26.22 0.34 -13.12
C PRO A 44 -24.72 0.55 -12.93
N LEU A 45 -24.01 -0.48 -12.41
CA LEU A 45 -22.56 -0.45 -12.18
C LEU A 45 -21.79 -0.03 -13.43
N SER A 46 -22.24 -0.47 -14.62
CA SER A 46 -21.61 -0.13 -15.90
C SER A 46 -21.48 1.38 -16.12
N LEU A 47 -22.44 2.18 -15.63
CA LEU A 47 -22.38 3.64 -15.73
C LEU A 47 -21.34 4.24 -14.78
N TYR A 48 -21.17 3.66 -13.57
CA TYR A 48 -20.07 4.06 -12.68
C TYR A 48 -18.71 3.76 -13.29
N LEU A 49 -18.54 2.55 -13.86
CA LEU A 49 -17.29 2.15 -14.51
C LEU A 49 -16.97 3.03 -15.71
N ALA A 50 -17.96 3.24 -16.59
CA ALA A 50 -17.79 4.09 -17.78
C ALA A 50 -17.54 5.56 -17.41
N GLY A 51 -18.28 6.10 -16.43
CA GLY A 51 -18.11 7.47 -15.95
C GLY A 51 -16.75 7.71 -15.33
N ALA A 52 -16.26 6.77 -14.51
CA ALA A 52 -14.94 6.86 -13.92
C ALA A 52 -13.82 6.77 -14.97
N GLY A 53 -13.90 5.79 -15.89
CA GLY A 53 -12.95 5.67 -16.98
C GLY A 53 -12.92 6.91 -17.88
N LEU A 54 -14.11 7.47 -18.21
CA LEU A 54 -14.22 8.72 -18.97
C LEU A 54 -13.63 9.91 -18.21
N THR A 55 -13.84 10.00 -16.91
CA THR A 55 -13.25 11.06 -16.06
C THR A 55 -11.73 11.04 -16.10
N VAL A 56 -11.13 9.84 -16.01
CA VAL A 56 -9.68 9.66 -16.13
C VAL A 56 -9.19 10.05 -17.53
N ALA A 57 -9.90 9.63 -18.60
CA ALA A 57 -9.55 9.99 -19.96
C ALA A 57 -9.67 11.49 -20.24
N LEU A 58 -10.73 12.14 -19.75
CA LEU A 58 -10.92 13.59 -19.88
C LEU A 58 -9.88 14.37 -19.06
N SER A 59 -9.51 13.90 -17.87
CA SER A 59 -8.43 14.52 -17.08
C SER A 59 -7.11 14.56 -17.86
N PHE A 60 -6.78 13.47 -18.55
CA PHE A 60 -5.61 13.46 -19.45
C PHE A 60 -5.73 14.46 -20.60
N ALA A 61 -6.88 14.55 -21.26
CA ALA A 61 -7.10 15.52 -22.33
C ALA A 61 -6.91 16.96 -21.84
N MET A 62 -7.44 17.28 -20.66
CA MET A 62 -7.27 18.59 -20.02
C MET A 62 -5.79 18.86 -19.71
N LEU A 63 -5.07 17.89 -19.14
CA LEU A 63 -3.64 18.03 -18.84
C LEU A 63 -2.82 18.23 -20.12
N ALA A 64 -3.11 17.45 -21.18
CA ALA A 64 -2.42 17.57 -22.45
C ALA A 64 -2.61 18.95 -23.12
N LEU A 65 -3.75 19.61 -22.91
CA LEU A 65 -4.05 20.92 -23.45
C LEU A 65 -3.41 22.05 -22.62
N PHE A 66 -3.55 21.99 -21.29
CA PHE A 66 -3.25 23.13 -20.41
C PHE A 66 -1.89 23.04 -19.70
N VAL A 67 -1.40 21.83 -19.40
CA VAL A 67 -0.15 21.65 -18.66
C VAL A 67 1.01 21.46 -19.63
N ARG A 68 1.81 22.51 -19.80
CA ARG A 68 2.94 22.53 -20.76
C ARG A 68 4.31 22.51 -20.11
N SER A 69 4.40 22.84 -18.81
CA SER A 69 5.65 22.88 -18.05
C SER A 69 5.72 21.68 -17.10
N ALA A 70 6.94 21.25 -16.79
CA ALA A 70 7.22 20.16 -15.87
C ALA A 70 8.19 20.61 -14.78
N PRO A 71 7.77 21.43 -13.80
CA PRO A 71 8.62 21.79 -12.69
C PRO A 71 9.09 20.53 -11.94
N SER A 72 10.32 20.59 -11.45
CA SER A 72 10.87 19.52 -10.62
C SER A 72 10.31 19.58 -9.21
N ALA A 73 10.55 18.53 -8.41
CA ALA A 73 10.16 18.54 -7.01
C ALA A 73 10.79 19.73 -6.24
N ASP A 74 11.97 20.20 -6.67
CA ASP A 74 12.66 21.31 -6.02
C ASP A 74 12.07 22.68 -6.34
N ASP A 75 11.32 22.81 -7.45
CA ASP A 75 10.73 24.07 -7.89
C ASP A 75 9.44 24.44 -7.12
N TYR A 76 8.92 23.52 -6.33
CA TYR A 76 7.73 23.76 -5.53
C TYR A 76 8.05 24.51 -4.24
N ARG A 77 7.16 25.45 -3.90
CA ARG A 77 7.25 26.22 -2.65
C ARG A 77 7.18 25.29 -1.44
N ARG A 78 8.08 25.51 -0.49
CA ARG A 78 8.12 24.85 0.81
C ARG A 78 7.98 25.85 1.94
N ILE A 79 7.32 25.44 3.00
CA ILE A 79 7.19 26.20 4.23
C ILE A 79 7.87 25.41 5.33
N ASN A 80 8.98 25.92 5.86
CA ASN A 80 9.68 25.26 6.95
C ASN A 80 8.86 25.39 8.24
N LEU A 81 8.27 24.28 8.68
CA LEU A 81 7.44 24.20 9.88
C LEU A 81 8.25 24.45 11.16
N MET A 82 9.56 24.17 11.17
CA MET A 82 10.41 24.44 12.33
C MET A 82 10.54 25.95 12.63
N ARG A 83 10.18 26.80 11.67
CA ARG A 83 10.09 28.26 11.89
C ARG A 83 8.80 28.69 12.58
N THR A 84 7.83 27.79 12.73
CA THR A 84 6.53 28.04 13.41
C THR A 84 6.57 27.53 14.85
N ALA A 85 5.77 28.12 15.74
CA ALA A 85 5.69 27.67 17.13
C ALA A 85 5.16 26.21 17.26
N PRO A 86 4.09 25.79 16.56
CA PRO A 86 3.66 24.39 16.58
C PRO A 86 4.72 23.43 16.06
N GLY A 87 5.41 23.77 14.96
CA GLY A 87 6.45 22.93 14.39
C GLY A 87 7.64 22.75 15.33
N ARG A 88 8.10 23.82 16.00
CA ARG A 88 9.14 23.74 17.03
C ARG A 88 8.72 22.88 18.21
N LEU A 89 7.47 22.98 18.65
CA LEU A 89 6.95 22.16 19.75
C LEU A 89 6.94 20.67 19.35
N LEU A 90 6.38 20.32 18.18
CA LEU A 90 6.31 18.96 17.69
C LEU A 90 7.71 18.37 17.39
N GLY A 91 8.63 19.20 16.93
CA GLY A 91 10.02 18.83 16.68
C GLY A 91 10.93 18.85 17.93
N ALA A 92 10.41 19.28 19.08
CA ALA A 92 11.21 19.34 20.31
C ALA A 92 11.71 17.94 20.72
N PRO A 93 13.00 17.79 21.09
CA PRO A 93 13.56 16.49 21.42
C PRO A 93 12.81 15.75 22.54
N GLY A 94 12.30 16.48 23.54
CA GLY A 94 11.49 15.91 24.63
C GLY A 94 10.16 15.34 24.15
N VAL A 95 9.47 16.02 23.24
CA VAL A 95 8.21 15.54 22.65
C VAL A 95 8.45 14.30 21.79
N LEU A 96 9.47 14.32 20.93
CA LEU A 96 9.84 13.17 20.13
C LEU A 96 10.25 11.96 20.99
N LEU A 97 11.01 12.20 22.07
CA LEU A 97 11.36 11.14 23.02
C LEU A 97 10.11 10.56 23.69
N ALA A 98 9.19 11.41 24.16
CA ALA A 98 7.94 10.96 24.78
C ALA A 98 7.09 10.13 23.80
N CYS A 99 6.95 10.55 22.54
CA CYS A 99 6.27 9.78 21.49
C CYS A 99 6.95 8.42 21.26
N ARG A 100 8.27 8.37 21.18
CA ARG A 100 9.03 7.13 21.03
C ARG A 100 8.86 6.19 22.21
N MET A 101 8.93 6.71 23.43
CA MET A 101 8.69 5.91 24.66
C MET A 101 7.28 5.33 24.67
N LEU A 102 6.27 6.13 24.30
CA LEU A 102 4.88 5.68 24.22
C LEU A 102 4.74 4.54 23.19
N VAL A 103 5.29 4.70 21.99
CA VAL A 103 5.19 3.66 20.95
C VAL A 103 5.97 2.41 21.30
N VAL A 104 7.14 2.54 21.96
CA VAL A 104 7.88 1.37 22.51
C VAL A 104 7.06 0.68 23.60
N ALA A 105 6.44 1.43 24.51
CA ALA A 105 5.59 0.85 25.55
C ALA A 105 4.38 0.11 24.96
N LEU A 106 3.72 0.69 23.94
CA LEU A 106 2.63 0.03 23.23
C LEU A 106 3.11 -1.23 22.49
N PHE A 107 4.27 -1.18 21.85
CA PHE A 107 4.87 -2.34 21.19
C PHE A 107 5.13 -3.49 22.16
N VAL A 108 5.72 -3.20 23.32
CA VAL A 108 5.96 -4.19 24.38
C VAL A 108 4.63 -4.70 24.95
N LEU A 109 3.64 -3.82 25.18
CA LEU A 109 2.32 -4.19 25.66
C LEU A 109 1.62 -5.17 24.70
N VAL A 110 1.67 -4.90 23.40
CA VAL A 110 1.04 -5.75 22.36
C VAL A 110 1.68 -7.15 22.36
N ILE A 111 3.01 -7.24 22.42
CA ILE A 111 3.72 -8.52 22.51
C ILE A 111 3.37 -9.25 23.80
N ALA A 112 3.40 -8.56 24.95
CA ALA A 112 3.08 -9.15 26.23
C ALA A 112 1.63 -9.63 26.31
N ALA A 113 0.68 -8.83 25.82
CA ALA A 113 -0.72 -9.23 25.72
C ALA A 113 -0.91 -10.44 24.81
N GLY A 114 -0.22 -10.47 23.65
CA GLY A 114 -0.26 -11.61 22.75
C GLY A 114 0.23 -12.91 23.37
N LEU A 115 1.32 -12.87 24.13
CA LEU A 115 1.93 -14.06 24.75
C LEU A 115 1.22 -14.51 26.03
N LEU A 116 0.76 -13.57 26.85
CA LEU A 116 0.29 -13.83 28.21
C LEU A 116 -1.23 -13.69 28.36
N GLY A 117 -1.89 -13.02 27.42
CA GLY A 117 -3.32 -12.72 27.49
C GLY A 117 -4.21 -13.80 26.86
N ALA A 118 -5.50 -13.51 26.85
CA ALA A 118 -6.52 -14.37 26.23
C ALA A 118 -6.18 -14.60 24.74
N GLN A 119 -6.33 -15.84 24.28
CA GLN A 119 -6.03 -16.21 22.89
C GLN A 119 -7.22 -16.03 21.92
N SER A 120 -8.27 -15.35 22.35
CA SER A 120 -9.37 -14.91 21.51
C SER A 120 -9.05 -13.56 20.88
N PRO A 121 -9.12 -13.41 19.54
CA PRO A 121 -8.83 -12.15 18.85
C PRO A 121 -9.67 -10.96 19.33
N LEU A 122 -10.92 -11.23 19.74
CA LEU A 122 -11.87 -10.21 20.23
C LEU A 122 -11.65 -9.81 21.70
N LYS A 123 -10.80 -10.54 22.45
CA LYS A 123 -10.50 -10.28 23.87
C LYS A 123 -9.07 -9.87 24.14
N ASN A 124 -8.29 -9.65 23.10
CA ASN A 124 -6.87 -9.31 23.19
C ASN A 124 -6.56 -8.10 22.30
N ILE A 125 -5.77 -7.16 22.80
CA ILE A 125 -5.45 -5.92 22.09
C ILE A 125 -4.54 -6.14 20.88
N ALA A 126 -3.79 -7.25 20.82
CA ALA A 126 -2.75 -7.46 19.81
C ALA A 126 -3.32 -7.46 18.37
N PRO A 127 -4.36 -8.24 18.01
CA PRO A 127 -4.84 -8.29 16.63
C PRO A 127 -5.35 -6.94 16.11
N VAL A 128 -6.18 -6.25 16.88
CA VAL A 128 -6.72 -4.95 16.45
C VAL A 128 -5.63 -3.89 16.35
N THR A 129 -4.63 -3.91 17.24
CA THR A 129 -3.53 -2.96 17.18
C THR A 129 -2.65 -3.20 15.97
N VAL A 130 -2.33 -4.44 15.65
CA VAL A 130 -1.47 -4.76 14.50
C VAL A 130 -2.19 -4.53 13.19
N TRP A 131 -3.39 -5.10 13.01
CA TRP A 131 -4.07 -5.07 11.71
C TRP A 131 -4.78 -3.75 11.43
N ALA A 132 -5.56 -3.24 12.37
CA ALA A 132 -6.33 -2.02 12.12
C ALA A 132 -5.51 -0.75 12.41
N VAL A 133 -4.91 -0.63 13.59
CA VAL A 133 -4.26 0.63 14.00
C VAL A 133 -2.92 0.81 13.33
N TRP A 134 -2.05 -0.20 13.42
CA TRP A 134 -0.71 -0.07 12.88
C TRP A 134 -0.67 -0.29 11.36
N TRP A 135 -1.17 -1.41 10.84
CA TRP A 135 -1.07 -1.68 9.40
C TRP A 135 -1.88 -0.67 8.58
N VAL A 136 -3.18 -0.60 8.79
CA VAL A 136 -4.06 0.29 8.02
C VAL A 136 -3.92 1.74 8.47
N GLY A 137 -3.97 2.02 9.78
CA GLY A 137 -3.91 3.37 10.31
C GLY A 137 -2.59 4.08 10.02
N MET A 138 -1.44 3.38 10.15
CA MET A 138 -0.13 3.96 9.83
C MET A 138 0.06 4.17 8.33
N ALA A 139 -0.52 3.30 7.47
CA ALA A 139 -0.52 3.52 6.02
C ALA A 139 -1.26 4.83 5.67
N TYR A 140 -2.45 5.06 6.24
CA TYR A 140 -3.20 6.32 6.04
C TYR A 140 -2.44 7.52 6.60
N ALA A 141 -1.93 7.42 7.82
CA ALA A 141 -1.18 8.50 8.44
C ALA A 141 0.08 8.84 7.63
N SER A 142 0.79 7.83 7.11
CA SER A 142 1.96 8.04 6.27
C SER A 142 1.61 8.72 4.95
N ALA A 143 0.52 8.32 4.30
CA ALA A 143 0.08 8.92 3.04
C ALA A 143 -0.46 10.35 3.20
N LEU A 144 -1.16 10.64 4.29
CA LEU A 144 -1.87 11.91 4.48
C LEU A 144 -1.06 12.95 5.27
N LEU A 145 -0.25 12.51 6.23
CA LEU A 145 0.48 13.41 7.13
C LEU A 145 1.98 13.44 6.82
N GLY A 146 2.60 12.27 6.60
CA GLY A 146 4.04 12.14 6.37
C GLY A 146 4.65 10.90 6.98
N ASN A 147 5.96 10.74 6.89
CA ASN A 147 6.66 9.54 7.36
C ASN A 147 6.73 9.47 8.90
N LEU A 148 5.56 9.21 9.52
CA LEU A 148 5.47 9.08 10.97
C LEU A 148 6.23 7.86 11.48
N TRP A 149 6.24 6.76 10.72
CA TRP A 149 6.98 5.55 11.10
C TRP A 149 8.46 5.84 11.32
N ALA A 150 9.09 6.63 10.46
CA ALA A 150 10.49 7.03 10.63
C ALA A 150 10.75 7.84 11.92
N LEU A 151 9.73 8.49 12.49
CA LEU A 151 9.86 9.26 13.73
C LEU A 151 9.75 8.38 14.97
N VAL A 152 8.88 7.36 14.94
CA VAL A 152 8.47 6.61 16.13
C VAL A 152 8.72 5.10 16.06
N ASN A 153 9.38 4.59 15.01
CA ASN A 153 9.67 3.17 14.83
C ASN A 153 10.28 2.55 16.11
N PRO A 154 9.58 1.60 16.78
CA PRO A 154 10.05 1.05 18.06
C PRO A 154 11.31 0.21 17.89
N LEU A 155 11.49 -0.49 16.77
CA LEU A 155 12.66 -1.32 16.50
C LEU A 155 13.91 -0.45 16.33
N ASP A 156 13.78 0.65 15.59
CA ASP A 156 14.82 1.66 15.43
C ASP A 156 15.18 2.33 16.77
N THR A 157 14.17 2.68 17.56
CA THR A 157 14.34 3.32 18.86
C THR A 157 15.06 2.41 19.85
N LEU A 158 14.64 1.15 19.96
CA LEU A 158 15.25 0.17 20.86
C LEU A 158 16.70 -0.12 20.46
N PHE A 159 16.97 -0.30 19.17
CA PHE A 159 18.35 -0.48 18.69
C PHE A 159 19.23 0.74 18.97
N ALA A 160 18.71 1.95 18.77
CA ALA A 160 19.44 3.18 19.07
C ALA A 160 19.79 3.30 20.56
N TRP A 161 18.86 2.92 21.45
CA TRP A 161 19.14 2.91 22.90
C TRP A 161 20.17 1.83 23.27
N ALA A 162 20.07 0.63 22.69
CA ALA A 162 21.06 -0.42 22.88
C ALA A 162 22.46 0.01 22.39
N GLN A 163 22.53 0.64 21.23
CA GLN A 163 23.78 1.18 20.69
C GLN A 163 24.39 2.27 21.59
N ALA A 164 23.54 3.18 22.08
CA ALA A 164 24.01 4.24 23.00
C ALA A 164 24.54 3.65 24.34
N LEU A 165 23.86 2.65 24.88
CA LEU A 165 24.30 1.95 26.09
C LEU A 165 25.61 1.19 25.85
N PHE A 166 25.70 0.45 24.73
CA PHE A 166 26.93 -0.28 24.35
C PHE A 166 28.11 0.65 24.18
N ALA A 167 27.91 1.79 23.49
CA ALA A 167 28.96 2.80 23.29
C ALA A 167 29.48 3.39 24.63
N ARG A 168 28.59 3.59 25.62
CA ARG A 168 28.97 4.02 26.98
C ARG A 168 29.84 2.97 27.69
N ILE A 169 29.43 1.68 27.62
CA ILE A 169 30.15 0.58 28.29
C ILE A 169 31.47 0.28 27.59
N ARG A 170 31.53 0.37 26.26
CA ARG A 170 32.68 0.02 25.44
C ARG A 170 33.48 1.22 24.92
N HIS A 171 33.39 2.37 25.62
CA HIS A 171 34.20 3.56 25.37
C HIS A 171 34.12 4.06 23.88
N GLY A 172 32.91 4.19 23.37
CA GLY A 172 32.64 4.73 22.04
C GLY A 172 32.66 3.72 20.89
N ARG A 173 32.78 2.41 21.17
CA ARG A 173 32.67 1.40 20.11
C ARG A 173 31.23 1.30 19.59
N GLU A 174 31.12 1.12 18.29
CA GLU A 174 29.83 0.86 17.67
C GLU A 174 29.34 -0.58 17.97
N LEU A 175 28.01 -0.72 18.13
CA LEU A 175 27.37 -2.02 18.31
C LEU A 175 27.37 -2.81 17.01
N SER A 176 27.21 -2.11 15.86
CA SER A 176 27.14 -2.73 14.55
C SER A 176 28.50 -3.21 14.06
N LEU A 177 28.51 -4.32 13.31
CA LEU A 177 29.71 -4.87 12.69
C LEU A 177 30.16 -4.07 11.46
N GLY A 178 29.31 -3.19 10.93
CA GLY A 178 29.62 -2.33 9.80
C GLY A 178 29.95 -3.06 8.50
N LEU A 179 29.41 -4.26 8.29
CA LEU A 179 29.64 -5.03 7.07
C LEU A 179 29.12 -4.25 5.85
N ARG A 180 29.86 -4.34 4.75
CA ARG A 180 29.43 -3.72 3.50
C ARG A 180 28.17 -4.40 2.99
N TYR A 181 27.09 -3.64 2.86
CA TYR A 181 25.84 -4.15 2.28
C TYR A 181 26.04 -4.39 0.78
N PRO A 182 25.72 -5.60 0.25
CA PRO A 182 25.89 -5.89 -1.17
C PRO A 182 24.93 -5.03 -2.00
N GLU A 183 25.45 -4.21 -2.91
CA GLU A 183 24.63 -3.29 -3.71
C GLU A 183 23.61 -4.03 -4.60
N ALA A 184 23.98 -5.22 -5.09
CA ALA A 184 23.09 -6.07 -5.88
C ALA A 184 21.83 -6.51 -5.14
N LEU A 185 21.85 -6.57 -3.80
CA LEU A 185 20.65 -6.87 -3.00
C LEU A 185 19.62 -5.73 -3.04
N GLY A 186 20.04 -4.48 -3.32
CA GLY A 186 19.09 -3.36 -3.35
C GLY A 186 18.14 -3.36 -2.17
N VAL A 187 16.81 -3.45 -2.45
CA VAL A 187 15.76 -3.62 -1.43
C VAL A 187 15.06 -4.99 -1.52
N TRP A 188 15.67 -6.00 -2.16
CA TRP A 188 15.11 -7.35 -2.26
C TRP A 188 14.77 -7.99 -0.91
N PRO A 189 15.57 -7.82 0.17
CA PRO A 189 15.17 -8.34 1.48
C PRO A 189 13.82 -7.79 1.94
N ALA A 190 13.56 -6.50 1.71
CA ALA A 190 12.27 -5.91 2.03
C ALA A 190 11.14 -6.43 1.12
N VAL A 191 11.39 -6.73 -0.15
CA VAL A 191 10.40 -7.36 -1.05
C VAL A 191 9.99 -8.73 -0.50
N VAL A 192 10.95 -9.55 -0.12
CA VAL A 192 10.67 -10.89 0.45
C VAL A 192 9.89 -10.78 1.76
N LEU A 193 10.31 -9.89 2.66
CA LEU A 193 9.61 -9.66 3.93
C LEU A 193 8.20 -9.10 3.73
N PHE A 194 8.01 -8.25 2.71
CA PHE A 194 6.69 -7.74 2.36
C PHE A 194 5.76 -8.86 1.85
N LEU A 195 6.24 -9.71 0.96
CA LEU A 195 5.46 -10.85 0.47
C LEU A 195 5.15 -11.85 1.59
N ALA A 196 6.09 -12.09 2.51
CA ALA A 196 5.85 -12.92 3.68
C ALA A 196 4.78 -12.30 4.60
N PHE A 197 4.80 -10.98 4.77
CA PHE A 197 3.80 -10.26 5.56
C PHE A 197 2.41 -10.34 4.92
N VAL A 198 2.29 -10.10 3.60
CA VAL A 198 1.02 -10.21 2.87
C VAL A 198 0.50 -11.65 2.87
N TRP A 199 1.41 -12.62 2.76
CA TRP A 199 1.05 -14.04 2.88
C TRP A 199 0.53 -14.37 4.29
N MET A 200 1.15 -13.85 5.33
CA MET A 200 0.68 -14.01 6.70
C MET A 200 -0.71 -13.37 6.89
N GLU A 201 -0.96 -12.20 6.30
CA GLU A 201 -2.24 -11.49 6.37
C GLU A 201 -3.36 -12.28 5.68
N GLY A 202 -3.14 -12.70 4.42
CA GLY A 202 -4.19 -13.21 3.55
C GLY A 202 -4.32 -14.73 3.45
N VAL A 203 -3.30 -15.50 3.90
CA VAL A 203 -3.26 -16.97 3.71
C VAL A 203 -3.18 -17.72 5.03
N TRP A 204 -2.42 -17.20 6.00
CA TRP A 204 -2.20 -17.92 7.24
C TRP A 204 -3.42 -17.82 8.18
N GLU A 205 -4.13 -18.93 8.35
CA GLU A 205 -5.38 -19.01 9.16
C GLU A 205 -5.23 -18.56 10.60
N HIS A 206 -4.02 -18.56 11.12
CA HIS A 206 -3.74 -18.22 12.52
C HIS A 206 -3.15 -16.80 12.67
N SER A 207 -3.25 -15.96 11.65
CA SER A 207 -2.74 -14.59 11.64
C SER A 207 -3.44 -13.66 12.65
N ASP A 208 -4.63 -14.01 13.10
CA ASP A 208 -5.42 -13.30 14.10
C ASP A 208 -5.18 -13.80 15.54
N ARG A 209 -4.51 -14.98 15.72
CA ARG A 209 -4.24 -15.53 17.06
C ARG A 209 -3.16 -14.71 17.77
N PRO A 210 -3.45 -14.17 18.99
CA PRO A 210 -2.55 -13.25 19.68
C PRO A 210 -1.13 -13.76 19.88
N ALA A 211 -0.95 -15.03 20.30
CA ALA A 211 0.38 -15.60 20.50
C ALA A 211 1.19 -15.75 19.20
N HIS A 212 0.55 -16.15 18.11
CA HIS A 212 1.20 -16.28 16.80
C HIS A 212 1.62 -14.91 16.25
N LEU A 213 0.76 -13.91 16.43
CA LEU A 213 1.06 -12.54 16.02
C LEU A 213 2.23 -11.97 16.83
N ALA A 214 2.24 -12.18 18.15
CA ALA A 214 3.37 -11.79 19.01
C ALA A 214 4.68 -12.50 18.62
N ALA A 215 4.62 -13.80 18.29
CA ALA A 215 5.77 -14.55 17.80
C ALA A 215 6.27 -14.00 16.45
N ALA A 216 5.38 -13.66 15.53
CA ALA A 216 5.74 -13.03 14.26
C ALA A 216 6.40 -11.65 14.47
N MET A 217 5.87 -10.83 15.40
CA MET A 217 6.47 -9.54 15.76
C MET A 217 7.88 -9.72 16.34
N LEU A 218 8.10 -10.71 17.19
CA LEU A 218 9.42 -11.02 17.77
C LEU A 218 10.39 -11.53 16.70
N ALA A 219 9.94 -12.42 15.81
CA ALA A 219 10.76 -12.92 14.69
C ALA A 219 11.16 -11.78 13.75
N TYR A 220 10.22 -10.91 13.39
CA TYR A 220 10.50 -9.73 12.56
C TYR A 220 11.46 -8.75 13.25
N SER A 221 11.32 -8.55 14.56
CA SER A 221 12.23 -7.73 15.37
C SER A 221 13.65 -8.29 15.34
N ALA A 222 13.79 -9.61 15.52
CA ALA A 222 15.07 -10.28 15.48
C ALA A 222 15.76 -10.15 14.12
N ILE A 223 15.02 -10.35 13.02
CA ILE A 223 15.52 -10.15 11.64
C ILE A 223 16.00 -8.70 11.44
N THR A 224 15.19 -7.73 11.88
CA THR A 224 15.50 -6.30 11.74
C THR A 224 16.74 -5.91 12.56
N TRP A 225 16.83 -6.35 13.81
CA TRP A 225 17.99 -6.06 14.66
C TRP A 225 19.25 -6.79 14.18
N LEU A 226 19.13 -8.01 13.68
CA LEU A 226 20.24 -8.72 13.05
C LEU A 226 20.76 -7.93 11.82
N GLY A 227 19.86 -7.46 10.96
CA GLY A 227 20.23 -6.62 9.82
C GLY A 227 20.92 -5.32 10.23
N MET A 228 20.43 -4.64 11.28
CA MET A 228 21.04 -3.44 11.84
C MET A 228 22.42 -3.75 12.47
N LEU A 229 22.55 -4.90 13.13
CA LEU A 229 23.81 -5.36 13.73
C LEU A 229 24.87 -5.63 12.64
N LEU A 230 24.49 -6.33 11.57
CA LEU A 230 25.42 -6.71 10.50
C LEU A 230 25.83 -5.50 9.65
N PHE A 231 24.86 -4.73 9.13
CA PHE A 231 25.08 -3.72 8.10
C PHE A 231 25.02 -2.28 8.62
N GLY A 232 24.70 -2.08 9.88
CA GLY A 232 24.47 -0.77 10.47
C GLY A 232 23.00 -0.31 10.35
N ARG A 233 22.56 0.40 11.39
CA ARG A 233 21.18 0.88 11.57
C ARG A 233 20.66 1.67 10.36
N ALA A 234 21.40 2.70 9.93
CA ALA A 234 20.98 3.57 8.84
C ALA A 234 20.89 2.85 7.49
N GLN A 235 21.77 1.88 7.27
CA GLN A 235 21.80 1.11 6.02
C GLN A 235 20.63 0.14 5.94
N TRP A 236 20.35 -0.57 7.05
CA TRP A 236 19.23 -1.51 7.09
C TRP A 236 17.88 -0.84 6.99
N LEU A 237 17.65 0.28 7.69
CA LEU A 237 16.41 1.08 7.57
C LEU A 237 16.14 1.58 6.14
N ARG A 238 17.19 1.82 5.36
CA ARG A 238 17.05 2.29 3.97
C ARG A 238 16.88 1.18 2.95
N ARG A 239 17.21 -0.08 3.28
CA ARG A 239 17.27 -1.17 2.29
C ARG A 239 16.59 -2.46 2.71
N GLY A 240 16.55 -2.79 4.01
CA GLY A 240 16.07 -4.08 4.52
C GLY A 240 14.81 -4.00 5.37
N GLU A 241 14.60 -2.92 6.11
CA GLU A 241 13.42 -2.76 6.97
C GLU A 241 12.20 -2.42 6.10
N VAL A 242 11.31 -3.41 5.94
CA VAL A 242 10.21 -3.35 4.96
C VAL A 242 9.24 -2.20 5.26
N PHE A 243 8.87 -1.97 6.51
CA PHE A 243 7.87 -0.96 6.86
C PHE A 243 8.42 0.47 6.79
N ALA A 244 9.73 0.67 6.99
CA ALA A 244 10.37 1.96 6.71
C ALA A 244 10.28 2.30 5.22
N LEU A 245 10.41 1.29 4.35
CA LEU A 245 10.30 1.47 2.91
C LEU A 245 8.85 1.64 2.46
N VAL A 246 7.93 0.81 2.94
CA VAL A 246 6.50 0.84 2.59
C VAL A 246 5.87 2.17 3.03
N PHE A 247 5.95 2.50 4.32
CA PHE A 247 5.39 3.76 4.82
C PHE A 247 6.16 4.97 4.29
N GLY A 248 7.48 4.85 4.09
CA GLY A 248 8.28 5.88 3.44
C GLY A 248 7.87 6.14 2.00
N LEU A 249 7.47 5.10 1.24
CA LEU A 249 6.99 5.25 -0.13
C LEU A 249 5.62 5.93 -0.18
N LEU A 250 4.69 5.54 0.71
CA LEU A 250 3.39 6.22 0.87
C LEU A 250 3.57 7.69 1.28
N ALA A 251 4.49 7.96 2.19
CA ALA A 251 4.78 9.32 2.67
C ALA A 251 5.39 10.25 1.61
N ARG A 252 5.87 9.74 0.48
CA ARG A 252 6.24 10.59 -0.66
C ARG A 252 5.04 11.36 -1.23
N PHE A 253 3.84 10.82 -1.08
CA PHE A 253 2.60 11.51 -1.46
C PHE A 253 2.25 12.63 -0.47
N ALA A 254 2.57 12.48 0.80
CA ALA A 254 2.20 13.39 1.88
C ALA A 254 2.75 14.82 1.71
N PRO A 255 2.10 15.80 2.37
CA PRO A 255 2.51 17.20 2.30
C PRO A 255 3.74 17.52 3.15
N THR A 256 4.13 16.64 4.09
CA THR A 256 5.30 16.89 4.93
C THR A 256 6.52 16.14 4.41
N GLU A 257 7.69 16.76 4.52
CA GLU A 257 8.98 16.12 4.23
C GLU A 257 10.07 16.57 5.20
N ARG A 258 10.95 15.64 5.56
CA ARG A 258 12.20 15.97 6.20
C ARG A 258 13.26 16.14 5.11
N ARG A 259 13.96 17.27 5.13
CA ARG A 259 15.08 17.56 4.24
C ARG A 259 16.33 17.83 5.07
N GLU A 260 17.44 17.29 4.62
CA GLU A 260 18.76 17.59 5.17
C GLU A 260 19.51 18.42 4.11
N PRO A 261 19.50 19.77 4.24
CA PRO A 261 20.32 20.61 3.37
C PRO A 261 21.78 20.30 3.62
N GLY A 262 22.58 20.18 2.57
CA GLY A 262 23.98 19.73 2.65
C GLY A 262 24.91 20.55 3.57
N ALA A 263 24.51 21.72 4.02
CA ALA A 263 25.25 22.60 4.93
C ALA A 263 24.36 23.32 5.97
N GLY A 264 23.14 22.80 6.25
CA GLY A 264 22.18 23.45 7.16
C GLY A 264 21.59 22.49 8.17
N GLU A 265 20.83 23.02 9.13
CA GLU A 265 20.05 22.20 10.07
C GLU A 265 18.96 21.43 9.32
N PRO A 266 18.59 20.23 9.82
CA PRO A 266 17.48 19.47 9.27
C PRO A 266 16.20 20.30 9.23
N GLU A 267 15.55 20.35 8.08
CA GLU A 267 14.30 21.05 7.89
C GLU A 267 13.12 20.09 7.90
N PHE A 268 12.02 20.51 8.50
CA PHE A 268 10.74 19.84 8.38
C PHE A 268 9.79 20.77 7.60
N ASN A 269 9.53 20.38 6.34
CA ASN A 269 8.87 21.24 5.38
C ASN A 269 7.44 20.79 5.08
N LEU A 270 6.54 21.74 4.88
CA LEU A 270 5.24 21.55 4.24
C LEU A 270 5.37 21.88 2.75
N ARG A 271 4.88 20.97 1.89
CA ARG A 271 4.87 21.08 0.42
C ARG A 271 3.50 20.63 -0.11
N PRO A 272 3.16 20.89 -1.39
CA PRO A 272 1.95 20.32 -1.98
C PRO A 272 2.00 18.78 -1.99
N TYR A 273 0.82 18.14 -1.89
CA TYR A 273 0.70 16.69 -1.99
C TYR A 273 1.32 16.16 -3.29
N ALA A 274 1.77 14.91 -3.26
CA ALA A 274 2.32 14.17 -4.38
C ALA A 274 3.67 14.70 -4.94
N VAL A 275 4.16 15.87 -4.53
CA VAL A 275 5.44 16.42 -5.03
C VAL A 275 6.61 15.48 -4.80
N GLY A 276 6.63 14.72 -3.68
CA GLY A 276 7.70 13.77 -3.40
C GLY A 276 7.75 12.55 -4.32
N LEU A 277 6.72 12.35 -5.15
CA LEU A 277 6.68 11.31 -6.18
C LEU A 277 7.29 11.77 -7.51
N LEU A 278 7.56 13.07 -7.68
CA LEU A 278 8.17 13.65 -8.87
C LEU A 278 9.69 13.49 -8.84
N SER A 279 10.20 12.27 -8.81
CA SER A 279 11.65 12.01 -8.89
C SER A 279 12.24 12.39 -10.25
N ARG A 280 13.50 12.84 -10.25
CA ARG A 280 14.30 13.04 -11.47
C ARG A 280 15.02 11.77 -11.91
N GLU A 281 15.32 10.92 -10.94
CA GLU A 281 16.05 9.68 -11.16
C GLU A 281 15.12 8.48 -11.10
N PRO A 282 15.35 7.47 -11.96
CA PRO A 282 14.61 6.23 -11.89
C PRO A 282 14.90 5.53 -10.57
N VAL A 283 13.92 4.87 -10.00
CA VAL A 283 14.14 3.99 -8.86
C VAL A 283 14.82 2.70 -9.32
N SER A 284 15.47 1.98 -8.39
CA SER A 284 16.06 0.67 -8.67
C SER A 284 15.00 -0.38 -9.00
N ASP A 285 15.39 -1.47 -9.69
CA ASP A 285 14.49 -2.55 -10.07
C ASP A 285 13.83 -3.19 -8.84
N SER A 286 14.56 -3.39 -7.75
CA SER A 286 14.00 -3.93 -6.51
C SER A 286 12.98 -2.99 -5.86
N MET A 287 13.17 -1.67 -5.90
CA MET A 287 12.21 -0.68 -5.41
C MET A 287 10.98 -0.61 -6.33
N LEU A 288 11.16 -0.78 -7.64
CA LEU A 288 10.07 -0.90 -8.60
C LEU A 288 9.19 -2.11 -8.27
N VAL A 289 9.82 -3.27 -8.02
CA VAL A 289 9.09 -4.49 -7.64
C VAL A 289 8.37 -4.31 -6.32
N LEU A 290 8.99 -3.68 -5.31
CA LEU A 290 8.32 -3.37 -4.03
C LEU A 290 7.08 -2.49 -4.23
N ALA A 291 7.20 -1.42 -5.02
CA ALA A 291 6.08 -0.52 -5.28
C ALA A 291 4.92 -1.21 -6.02
N LEU A 292 5.22 -2.07 -6.99
CA LEU A 292 4.22 -2.87 -7.68
C LEU A 292 3.64 -3.98 -6.79
N ALA A 293 4.44 -4.59 -5.93
CA ALA A 293 3.96 -5.57 -4.96
C ALA A 293 2.97 -4.95 -3.96
N MET A 294 3.23 -3.72 -3.49
CA MET A 294 2.27 -2.99 -2.63
C MET A 294 0.93 -2.75 -3.34
N LEU A 295 0.98 -2.33 -4.61
CA LEU A 295 -0.24 -2.11 -5.40
C LEU A 295 -0.96 -3.43 -5.70
N ALA A 296 -0.22 -4.49 -6.02
CA ALA A 296 -0.76 -5.82 -6.29
C ALA A 296 -1.38 -6.45 -5.04
N ALA A 297 -0.75 -6.28 -3.87
CA ALA A 297 -1.23 -6.84 -2.61
C ALA A 297 -2.64 -6.31 -2.28
N VAL A 298 -2.82 -4.99 -2.22
CA VAL A 298 -4.12 -4.40 -1.90
C VAL A 298 -5.17 -4.68 -2.99
N SER A 299 -4.75 -4.83 -4.26
CA SER A 299 -5.67 -5.18 -5.35
C SER A 299 -6.10 -6.64 -5.29
N PHE A 300 -5.16 -7.54 -4.93
CA PHE A 300 -5.45 -8.96 -4.78
C PHE A 300 -6.29 -9.22 -3.53
N ASP A 301 -6.04 -8.49 -2.46
CA ASP A 301 -6.85 -8.58 -1.24
C ASP A 301 -8.34 -8.30 -1.56
N GLY A 302 -8.65 -7.17 -2.21
CA GLY A 302 -10.00 -6.91 -2.69
C GLY A 302 -10.52 -7.93 -3.72
N PHE A 303 -9.65 -8.42 -4.63
CA PHE A 303 -10.03 -9.43 -5.60
C PHE A 303 -10.35 -10.79 -4.97
N SER A 304 -9.63 -11.15 -3.90
CA SER A 304 -9.83 -12.40 -3.16
C SER A 304 -11.22 -12.52 -2.52
N GLU A 305 -11.86 -11.39 -2.24
CA GLU A 305 -13.23 -11.33 -1.72
C GLU A 305 -14.31 -11.43 -2.82
N THR A 306 -13.93 -11.42 -4.10
CA THR A 306 -14.90 -11.46 -5.20
C THR A 306 -15.48 -12.87 -5.42
N PRO A 307 -16.74 -12.99 -5.90
CA PRO A 307 -17.33 -14.28 -6.30
C PRO A 307 -16.49 -15.02 -7.34
N LEU A 308 -15.75 -14.29 -8.19
CA LEU A 308 -14.87 -14.90 -9.20
C LEU A 308 -13.71 -15.65 -8.54
N TRP A 309 -13.06 -15.05 -7.54
CA TRP A 309 -11.99 -15.73 -6.80
C TRP A 309 -12.53 -16.92 -6.00
N GLN A 310 -13.69 -16.77 -5.38
CA GLN A 310 -14.33 -17.85 -4.66
C GLN A 310 -14.68 -19.04 -5.59
N ALA A 311 -15.11 -18.77 -6.82
CA ALA A 311 -15.34 -19.81 -7.83
C ALA A 311 -14.01 -20.51 -8.25
N ILE A 312 -12.91 -19.77 -8.32
CA ILE A 312 -11.57 -20.35 -8.57
C ILE A 312 -11.17 -21.27 -7.41
N LEU A 313 -11.35 -20.80 -6.17
CA LEU A 313 -11.06 -21.61 -4.99
C LEU A 313 -11.91 -22.88 -4.96
N GLU A 314 -13.20 -22.78 -5.25
CA GLU A 314 -14.11 -23.93 -5.25
C GLU A 314 -13.76 -24.92 -6.38
N TYR A 315 -13.31 -24.44 -7.53
CA TYR A 315 -12.90 -25.31 -8.64
C TYR A 315 -11.60 -26.08 -8.36
N TYR A 316 -10.58 -25.42 -7.78
CA TYR A 316 -9.25 -26.04 -7.56
C TYR A 316 -9.11 -26.68 -6.18
N ALA A 317 -9.88 -26.25 -5.20
CA ALA A 317 -9.85 -26.73 -3.83
C ALA A 317 -11.28 -26.68 -3.24
N PRO A 318 -12.18 -27.57 -3.70
CA PRO A 318 -13.55 -27.62 -3.23
C PRO A 318 -13.58 -27.93 -1.74
N LEU A 319 -14.56 -27.33 -1.03
CA LEU A 319 -14.87 -27.68 0.35
C LEU A 319 -15.59 -29.04 0.32
N GLU A 320 -14.90 -30.11 0.68
CA GLU A 320 -15.52 -31.39 0.93
C GLU A 320 -16.38 -31.29 2.20
N GLN A 321 -17.53 -32.02 2.23
CA GLN A 321 -18.46 -31.99 3.37
C GLN A 321 -17.85 -32.50 4.69
N ASP A 322 -16.79 -33.29 4.61
CA ASP A 322 -15.90 -33.63 5.72
C ASP A 322 -14.65 -32.75 5.59
N SER A 323 -14.58 -31.69 6.43
CA SER A 323 -13.43 -30.79 6.53
C SER A 323 -12.20 -31.58 6.95
N THR A 324 -11.48 -32.10 5.96
CA THR A 324 -10.20 -32.78 6.15
C THR A 324 -9.09 -31.74 6.08
N GLU A 325 -8.05 -31.90 6.89
CA GLU A 325 -6.82 -31.07 6.86
C GLU A 325 -6.26 -30.89 5.44
N HIS A 326 -6.58 -31.81 4.52
CA HIS A 326 -6.17 -31.76 3.11
C HIS A 326 -6.91 -30.70 2.29
N GLY A 327 -8.19 -30.43 2.57
CA GLY A 327 -8.97 -29.40 1.88
C GLY A 327 -8.47 -28.00 2.23
N ASP A 328 -8.19 -27.74 3.51
CA ASP A 328 -7.68 -26.46 3.99
C ASP A 328 -6.28 -26.18 3.41
N ALA A 329 -5.41 -27.21 3.37
CA ALA A 329 -4.09 -27.11 2.74
C ALA A 329 -4.19 -26.78 1.24
N ALA A 330 -5.10 -27.39 0.50
CA ALA A 330 -5.29 -27.13 -0.92
C ALA A 330 -5.72 -25.67 -1.17
N ARG A 331 -6.67 -25.15 -0.36
CA ARG A 331 -7.09 -23.74 -0.43
C ARG A 331 -5.95 -22.79 -0.12
N ALA A 332 -5.15 -23.06 0.92
CA ALA A 332 -3.97 -22.29 1.26
C ALA A 332 -2.94 -22.26 0.11
N TRP A 333 -2.75 -23.36 -0.61
CA TRP A 333 -1.87 -23.38 -1.79
C TRP A 333 -2.41 -22.52 -2.94
N VAL A 334 -3.72 -22.56 -3.24
CA VAL A 334 -4.33 -21.73 -4.29
C VAL A 334 -4.24 -20.25 -3.91
N GLN A 335 -4.52 -19.90 -2.65
CA GLN A 335 -4.36 -18.53 -2.14
C GLN A 335 -2.89 -18.07 -2.20
N THR A 336 -1.94 -18.95 -1.82
CA THR A 336 -0.50 -18.66 -1.93
C THR A 336 -0.11 -18.37 -3.37
N ALA A 337 -0.61 -19.17 -4.32
CA ALA A 337 -0.38 -18.94 -5.74
C ALA A 337 -0.94 -17.57 -6.19
N GLY A 338 -2.09 -17.15 -5.66
CA GLY A 338 -2.67 -15.83 -5.89
C GLY A 338 -1.80 -14.70 -5.33
N VAL A 339 -1.39 -14.80 -4.06
CA VAL A 339 -0.55 -13.80 -3.38
C VAL A 339 0.80 -13.60 -4.08
N ILE A 340 1.41 -14.66 -4.61
CA ILE A 340 2.67 -14.59 -5.35
C ILE A 340 2.42 -14.20 -6.82
N GLY A 341 1.37 -14.76 -7.42
CA GLY A 341 1.04 -14.56 -8.83
C GLY A 341 0.60 -13.13 -9.15
N ALA A 342 -0.14 -12.48 -8.24
CA ALA A 342 -0.60 -11.11 -8.45
C ALA A 342 0.56 -10.11 -8.62
N PRO A 343 1.57 -10.02 -7.76
CA PRO A 343 2.73 -9.15 -7.97
C PRO A 343 3.48 -9.46 -9.27
N LEU A 344 3.65 -10.73 -9.63
CA LEU A 344 4.30 -11.13 -10.87
C LEU A 344 3.50 -10.66 -12.09
N LEU A 345 2.17 -10.80 -12.06
CA LEU A 345 1.28 -10.29 -13.10
C LEU A 345 1.37 -8.76 -13.22
N PHE A 346 1.37 -8.04 -12.09
CA PHE A 346 1.48 -6.58 -12.09
C PHE A 346 2.82 -6.12 -12.68
N VAL A 347 3.93 -6.79 -12.34
CA VAL A 347 5.24 -6.52 -12.94
C VAL A 347 5.21 -6.79 -14.45
N ALA A 348 4.67 -7.93 -14.89
CA ALA A 348 4.59 -8.29 -16.30
C ALA A 348 3.76 -7.28 -17.11
N VAL A 349 2.56 -6.95 -16.63
CA VAL A 349 1.66 -5.95 -17.25
C VAL A 349 2.33 -4.58 -17.27
N TYR A 350 2.90 -4.14 -16.15
CA TYR A 350 3.58 -2.86 -16.06
C TYR A 350 4.76 -2.76 -17.05
N MET A 351 5.61 -3.79 -17.11
CA MET A 351 6.75 -3.83 -18.04
C MET A 351 6.32 -3.89 -19.50
N PHE A 352 5.20 -4.56 -19.80
CA PHE A 352 4.60 -4.54 -21.13
C PHE A 352 4.20 -3.10 -21.52
N PHE A 353 3.48 -2.39 -20.64
CA PHE A 353 3.11 -1.01 -20.91
C PHE A 353 4.31 -0.06 -20.96
N CYS A 354 5.36 -0.27 -20.15
CA CYS A 354 6.59 0.51 -20.25
C CYS A 354 7.30 0.33 -21.61
N ARG A 355 7.25 -0.88 -22.21
CA ARG A 355 7.74 -1.10 -23.58
C ARG A 355 6.93 -0.30 -24.59
N LEU A 356 5.60 -0.30 -24.45
CA LEU A 356 4.72 0.51 -25.33
C LEU A 356 4.96 2.01 -25.15
N ILE A 357 5.14 2.49 -23.92
CA ILE A 357 5.47 3.90 -23.61
C ILE A 357 6.76 4.30 -24.31
N ALA A 358 7.84 3.49 -24.15
CA ALA A 358 9.12 3.74 -24.79
C ALA A 358 9.00 3.75 -26.33
N TRP A 359 8.27 2.79 -26.89
CA TRP A 359 8.04 2.69 -28.34
C TRP A 359 7.25 3.89 -28.89
N CYS A 360 6.14 4.25 -28.27
CA CYS A 360 5.31 5.41 -28.66
C CYS A 360 6.06 6.73 -28.50
N GLY A 361 6.97 6.83 -27.53
CA GLY A 361 7.86 7.96 -27.32
C GLY A 361 9.04 8.05 -28.30
N GLY A 362 9.12 7.13 -29.29
CA GLY A 362 10.17 7.10 -30.31
C GLY A 362 11.43 6.32 -29.93
N ALA A 363 11.34 5.41 -28.97
CA ALA A 363 12.38 4.47 -28.49
C ALA A 363 13.73 5.15 -28.07
N ARG A 364 13.71 6.45 -27.77
CA ARG A 364 14.88 7.22 -27.37
C ARG A 364 15.25 7.05 -25.88
N VAL A 365 14.27 6.63 -25.07
CA VAL A 365 14.45 6.41 -23.63
C VAL A 365 14.41 4.90 -23.37
N PRO A 366 15.44 4.33 -22.72
CA PRO A 366 15.47 2.89 -22.41
C PRO A 366 14.27 2.47 -21.55
N VAL A 367 13.74 1.28 -21.81
CA VAL A 367 12.56 0.73 -21.09
C VAL A 367 12.76 0.71 -19.57
N ALA A 368 13.94 0.29 -19.10
CA ALA A 368 14.27 0.27 -17.66
C ALA A 368 14.18 1.69 -17.04
N ARG A 369 14.64 2.71 -17.76
CA ARG A 369 14.54 4.11 -17.31
C ARG A 369 13.08 4.58 -17.28
N VAL A 370 12.28 4.24 -18.29
CA VAL A 370 10.84 4.52 -18.31
C VAL A 370 10.19 3.85 -17.09
N ALA A 371 10.44 2.56 -16.89
CA ALA A 371 9.87 1.80 -15.78
C ALA A 371 10.21 2.42 -14.41
N GLY A 372 11.48 2.72 -14.16
CA GLY A 372 11.89 3.32 -12.89
C GLY A 372 11.37 4.74 -12.66
N LEU A 373 11.11 5.53 -13.70
CA LEU A 373 10.57 6.88 -13.58
C LEU A 373 9.05 6.88 -13.34
N PHE A 374 8.31 5.99 -14.02
CA PHE A 374 6.85 6.04 -14.01
C PHE A 374 6.23 5.25 -12.84
N VAL A 375 6.94 4.29 -12.22
CA VAL A 375 6.35 3.46 -11.14
C VAL A 375 5.87 4.28 -9.94
N LEU A 376 6.58 5.35 -9.57
CA LEU A 376 6.16 6.22 -8.48
C LEU A 376 4.84 6.95 -8.76
N THR A 377 4.46 7.11 -10.02
CA THR A 377 3.18 7.73 -10.39
C THR A 377 1.98 6.84 -10.06
N LEU A 378 2.19 5.54 -9.76
CA LEU A 378 1.15 4.60 -9.36
C LEU A 378 0.84 4.67 -7.85
N VAL A 379 1.71 5.27 -7.04
CA VAL A 379 1.52 5.36 -5.58
C VAL A 379 0.18 5.99 -5.18
N PRO A 380 -0.31 7.06 -5.81
CA PRO A 380 -1.64 7.60 -5.48
C PRO A 380 -2.78 6.60 -5.71
N ILE A 381 -2.63 5.67 -6.65
CA ILE A 381 -3.62 4.60 -6.90
C ILE A 381 -3.59 3.61 -5.74
N ALA A 382 -2.39 3.19 -5.30
CA ALA A 382 -2.25 2.30 -4.15
C ALA A 382 -2.87 2.92 -2.88
N ILE A 383 -2.64 4.22 -2.64
CA ILE A 383 -3.22 4.96 -1.52
C ILE A 383 -4.75 5.01 -1.63
N ALA A 384 -5.26 5.33 -2.81
CA ALA A 384 -6.70 5.42 -3.06
C ALA A 384 -7.39 4.07 -2.87
N TYR A 385 -6.76 3.00 -3.35
CA TYR A 385 -7.29 1.65 -3.19
C TYR A 385 -7.24 1.20 -1.73
N GLN A 386 -6.13 1.45 -1.03
CA GLN A 386 -5.99 1.20 0.40
C GLN A 386 -7.11 1.91 1.20
N LEU A 387 -7.36 3.19 0.88
CA LEU A 387 -8.42 3.97 1.52
C LEU A 387 -9.79 3.37 1.21
N ALA A 388 -10.08 3.06 -0.04
CA ALA A 388 -11.37 2.53 -0.45
C ALA A 388 -11.67 1.17 0.19
N HIS A 389 -10.67 0.28 0.22
CA HIS A 389 -10.82 -1.10 0.68
C HIS A 389 -10.93 -1.18 2.21
N TYR A 390 -10.04 -0.52 2.93
CA TYR A 390 -9.95 -0.65 4.40
C TYR A 390 -10.73 0.40 5.20
N LEU A 391 -11.46 1.34 4.56
CA LEU A 391 -12.21 2.37 5.27
C LEU A 391 -13.22 1.78 6.27
N SER A 392 -14.03 0.83 5.80
CA SER A 392 -15.02 0.16 6.64
C SER A 392 -14.38 -0.69 7.72
N PHE A 393 -13.32 -1.44 7.36
CA PHE A 393 -12.56 -2.25 8.29
C PHE A 393 -11.99 -1.40 9.43
N LEU A 394 -11.31 -0.29 9.11
CA LEU A 394 -10.74 0.60 10.12
C LEU A 394 -11.82 1.20 11.03
N ALA A 395 -12.95 1.64 10.45
CA ALA A 395 -14.05 2.23 11.20
C ALA A 395 -14.74 1.24 12.15
N MET A 396 -14.84 -0.03 11.74
CA MET A 396 -15.45 -1.09 12.55
C MET A 396 -14.46 -1.71 13.53
N ALA A 397 -13.34 -2.23 13.02
CA ALA A 397 -12.34 -2.90 13.83
C ALA A 397 -11.66 -1.93 14.82
N GLY A 398 -11.46 -0.67 14.43
CA GLY A 398 -10.88 0.36 15.31
C GLY A 398 -11.71 0.62 16.58
N GLN A 399 -13.03 0.37 16.57
CA GLN A 399 -13.85 0.53 17.76
C GLN A 399 -13.51 -0.50 18.87
N TYR A 400 -13.02 -1.69 18.49
CA TYR A 400 -12.59 -2.68 19.48
C TYR A 400 -11.45 -2.18 20.37
N LEU A 401 -10.70 -1.18 19.88
CA LEU A 401 -9.63 -0.58 20.69
C LEU A 401 -10.19 0.08 21.98
N ILE A 402 -11.44 0.57 21.96
CA ILE A 402 -12.06 1.26 23.10
C ILE A 402 -12.20 0.30 24.31
N PRO A 403 -12.91 -0.85 24.21
CA PRO A 403 -12.98 -1.78 25.32
C PRO A 403 -11.65 -2.50 25.60
N LEU A 404 -10.86 -2.81 24.57
CA LEU A 404 -9.58 -3.50 24.74
C LEU A 404 -8.49 -2.61 25.35
N ALA A 405 -8.56 -1.29 25.25
CA ALA A 405 -7.70 -0.40 26.02
C ALA A 405 -7.96 -0.49 27.53
N SER A 406 -9.20 -0.85 27.93
CA SER A 406 -9.55 -1.09 29.34
C SER A 406 -9.12 -2.47 29.83
N ASP A 407 -9.02 -3.46 28.92
CA ASP A 407 -8.60 -4.83 29.23
C ASP A 407 -7.70 -5.40 28.13
N PRO A 408 -6.44 -4.93 28.01
CA PRO A 408 -5.58 -5.31 26.88
C PRO A 408 -5.20 -6.80 26.87
N PHE A 409 -5.27 -7.48 28.00
CA PHE A 409 -4.93 -8.90 28.14
C PHE A 409 -6.16 -9.83 28.08
N GLY A 410 -7.37 -9.30 28.22
CA GLY A 410 -8.59 -10.10 28.33
C GLY A 410 -8.74 -10.81 29.68
N PHE A 411 -8.18 -10.22 30.76
CA PHE A 411 -8.24 -10.75 32.13
C PHE A 411 -9.49 -10.34 32.88
N GLY A 412 -10.35 -9.56 32.28
CA GLY A 412 -11.58 -9.06 32.90
C GLY A 412 -11.39 -7.71 33.59
N TRP A 413 -10.32 -6.98 33.28
CA TRP A 413 -10.06 -5.64 33.79
C TRP A 413 -11.03 -4.61 33.23
N ASP A 414 -11.15 -3.47 33.91
CA ASP A 414 -11.87 -2.29 33.44
C ASP A 414 -11.12 -1.02 33.83
N LEU A 415 -9.90 -0.88 33.30
CA LEU A 415 -8.96 0.19 33.68
C LEU A 415 -9.45 1.58 33.35
N LEU A 416 -10.26 1.73 32.30
CA LEU A 416 -10.76 3.02 31.78
C LEU A 416 -12.27 3.15 31.87
N GLY A 417 -12.99 2.17 32.44
CA GLY A 417 -14.47 2.18 32.50
C GLY A 417 -15.14 1.94 31.14
N THR A 418 -14.41 1.40 30.14
CA THR A 418 -14.93 1.22 28.77
C THR A 418 -15.20 -0.23 28.37
N ARG A 419 -15.08 -1.18 29.32
CA ARG A 419 -15.27 -2.62 29.08
C ARG A 419 -16.62 -2.94 28.42
N ASN A 420 -17.67 -2.25 28.83
CA ASN A 420 -19.05 -2.46 28.34
C ASN A 420 -19.39 -1.59 27.14
N TYR A 421 -18.40 -1.09 26.39
CA TYR A 421 -18.66 -0.32 25.19
C TYR A 421 -19.30 -1.20 24.12
N PHE A 422 -20.48 -0.76 23.63
CA PHE A 422 -21.18 -1.42 22.53
C PHE A 422 -20.70 -0.89 21.19
N LEU A 423 -20.29 -1.83 20.33
CA LEU A 423 -19.87 -1.49 18.97
C LEU A 423 -21.04 -0.89 18.18
N ARG A 424 -20.82 0.23 17.56
CA ARG A 424 -21.79 0.90 16.70
C ARG A 424 -21.65 0.37 15.28
N ILE A 425 -22.41 -0.70 14.94
CA ILE A 425 -22.36 -1.34 13.62
C ILE A 425 -22.76 -0.36 12.49
N GLY A 426 -23.64 0.59 12.76
CA GLY A 426 -24.08 1.60 11.79
C GLY A 426 -23.24 2.88 11.75
N LEU A 427 -22.02 2.88 12.31
CA LEU A 427 -21.17 4.08 12.34
C LEU A 427 -20.82 4.58 10.93
N VAL A 428 -20.68 3.68 9.99
CA VAL A 428 -20.39 4.00 8.59
C VAL A 428 -21.50 3.41 7.72
N ASP A 429 -22.26 4.28 7.08
CA ASP A 429 -23.29 3.90 6.12
C ASP A 429 -22.67 3.33 4.85
N ALA A 430 -23.14 2.20 4.36
CA ALA A 430 -22.64 1.53 3.16
C ALA A 430 -22.69 2.44 1.92
N ARG A 431 -23.70 3.32 1.83
CA ARG A 431 -23.79 4.34 0.79
C ARG A 431 -22.61 5.34 0.89
N ALA A 432 -22.31 5.83 2.09
CA ALA A 432 -21.19 6.74 2.30
C ALA A 432 -19.86 6.08 1.95
N VAL A 433 -19.64 4.82 2.36
CA VAL A 433 -18.45 4.02 1.99
C VAL A 433 -18.32 3.93 0.47
N TRP A 434 -19.40 3.57 -0.22
CA TRP A 434 -19.37 3.46 -1.68
C TRP A 434 -18.94 4.75 -2.36
N PHE A 435 -19.58 5.88 -2.05
CA PHE A 435 -19.23 7.15 -2.69
C PHE A 435 -17.84 7.66 -2.32
N VAL A 436 -17.38 7.45 -1.09
CA VAL A 436 -16.01 7.78 -0.68
C VAL A 436 -15.01 6.90 -1.45
N SER A 437 -15.29 5.60 -1.59
CA SER A 437 -14.42 4.67 -2.32
C SER A 437 -14.34 5.02 -3.81
N VAL A 438 -15.48 5.28 -4.47
CA VAL A 438 -15.51 5.73 -5.87
C VAL A 438 -14.72 7.03 -6.04
N GLY A 439 -14.97 8.01 -5.16
CA GLY A 439 -14.27 9.28 -5.17
C GLY A 439 -12.76 9.12 -4.98
N ALA A 440 -12.34 8.33 -4.00
CA ALA A 440 -10.93 8.06 -3.72
C ALA A 440 -10.24 7.40 -4.93
N ILE A 441 -10.84 6.37 -5.51
CA ILE A 441 -10.28 5.66 -6.68
C ILE A 441 -10.14 6.61 -7.87
N VAL A 442 -11.16 7.39 -8.19
CA VAL A 442 -11.11 8.35 -9.31
C VAL A 442 -10.04 9.42 -9.07
N VAL A 443 -10.01 10.01 -7.87
CA VAL A 443 -9.01 11.04 -7.52
C VAL A 443 -7.60 10.48 -7.56
N GLY A 444 -7.38 9.25 -7.04
CA GLY A 444 -6.08 8.59 -7.08
C GLY A 444 -5.58 8.36 -8.52
N HIS A 445 -6.47 7.94 -9.42
CA HIS A 445 -6.13 7.75 -10.83
C HIS A 445 -5.89 9.08 -11.56
N VAL A 446 -6.67 10.10 -11.30
CA VAL A 446 -6.43 11.45 -11.86
C VAL A 446 -5.10 12.02 -11.38
N ALA A 447 -4.76 11.83 -10.09
CA ALA A 447 -3.45 12.21 -9.56
C ALA A 447 -2.30 11.44 -10.24
N ALA A 448 -2.47 10.13 -10.46
CA ALA A 448 -1.50 9.31 -11.17
C ALA A 448 -1.32 9.76 -12.64
N VAL A 449 -2.40 10.10 -13.35
CA VAL A 449 -2.35 10.66 -14.70
C VAL A 449 -1.61 12.00 -14.70
N TYR A 450 -1.89 12.88 -13.73
CA TYR A 450 -1.17 14.15 -13.58
C TYR A 450 0.33 13.94 -13.39
N LEU A 451 0.73 13.06 -12.47
CA LEU A 451 2.14 12.76 -12.21
C LEU A 451 2.82 12.14 -13.44
N SER A 452 2.14 11.18 -14.10
CA SER A 452 2.65 10.55 -15.33
C SER A 452 2.87 11.58 -16.43
N HIS A 453 1.94 12.54 -16.59
CA HIS A 453 2.08 13.63 -17.55
C HIS A 453 3.32 14.48 -17.26
N ARG A 454 3.55 14.83 -15.98
CA ARG A 454 4.72 15.62 -15.53
C ARG A 454 6.02 14.85 -15.76
N VAL A 455 6.04 13.55 -15.45
CA VAL A 455 7.20 12.68 -15.67
C VAL A 455 7.49 12.57 -17.18
N ALA A 456 6.47 12.35 -18.02
CA ALA A 456 6.64 12.25 -19.45
C ALA A 456 7.24 13.54 -20.08
N LEU A 457 6.73 14.72 -19.68
CA LEU A 457 7.26 16.01 -20.18
C LEU A 457 8.73 16.24 -19.82
N ARG A 458 9.26 15.56 -18.76
CA ARG A 458 10.67 15.61 -18.39
C ARG A 458 11.52 14.51 -19.03
N ALA A 459 10.91 13.33 -19.24
CA ALA A 459 11.63 12.18 -19.76
C ALA A 459 11.93 12.31 -21.26
N TYR A 460 11.07 13.02 -22.00
CA TYR A 460 11.18 13.18 -23.45
C TYR A 460 11.53 14.63 -23.82
N ALA A 461 12.47 14.78 -24.76
CA ALA A 461 13.00 16.08 -25.16
C ALA A 461 11.97 16.96 -25.88
N ASP A 462 11.03 16.36 -26.61
CA ASP A 462 9.99 17.08 -27.35
C ASP A 462 8.57 16.72 -26.84
N ARG A 463 7.68 17.70 -26.88
CA ARG A 463 6.31 17.58 -26.38
C ARG A 463 5.49 16.52 -27.15
N ARG A 464 5.75 16.35 -28.45
CA ARG A 464 4.99 15.41 -29.29
C ARG A 464 5.30 13.97 -28.88
N SER A 465 6.57 13.64 -28.66
CA SER A 465 7.00 12.35 -28.13
C SER A 465 6.49 12.13 -26.71
N ALA A 466 6.55 13.16 -25.84
CA ALA A 466 6.00 13.11 -24.49
C ALA A 466 4.49 12.80 -24.48
N LEU A 467 3.69 13.43 -25.36
CA LEU A 467 2.25 13.15 -25.44
C LEU A 467 1.96 11.77 -26.02
N ARG A 468 2.70 11.35 -27.07
CA ARG A 468 2.50 10.01 -27.66
C ARG A 468 2.84 8.88 -26.67
N SER A 469 3.90 9.05 -25.87
CA SER A 469 4.32 8.07 -24.88
C SER A 469 3.26 7.82 -23.80
N GLN A 470 2.33 8.76 -23.57
CA GLN A 470 1.33 8.64 -22.52
C GLN A 470 0.08 7.85 -22.91
N TRP A 471 -0.17 7.59 -24.19
CA TRP A 471 -1.34 6.83 -24.62
C TRP A 471 -1.42 5.43 -24.00
N PRO A 472 -0.33 4.63 -23.98
CA PRO A 472 -0.38 3.33 -23.33
C PRO A 472 -0.65 3.45 -21.83
N MET A 473 -0.03 4.42 -21.15
CA MET A 473 -0.27 4.65 -19.73
C MET A 473 -1.72 5.04 -19.45
N LEU A 474 -2.31 5.91 -20.28
CA LEU A 474 -3.71 6.28 -20.17
C LEU A 474 -4.64 5.05 -20.31
N ALA A 475 -4.38 4.19 -21.31
CA ALA A 475 -5.14 2.97 -21.50
C ALA A 475 -5.07 2.07 -20.26
N LEU A 476 -3.85 1.89 -19.69
CA LEU A 476 -3.65 1.15 -18.45
C LEU A 476 -4.45 1.76 -17.30
N MET A 477 -4.37 3.09 -17.12
CA MET A 477 -5.07 3.79 -16.04
C MET A 477 -6.59 3.67 -16.14
N VAL A 478 -7.15 3.81 -17.35
CA VAL A 478 -8.60 3.65 -17.58
C VAL A 478 -9.03 2.22 -17.27
N CYS A 479 -8.34 1.22 -17.82
CA CYS A 479 -8.64 -0.19 -17.55
C CYS A 479 -8.55 -0.51 -16.05
N TYR A 480 -7.49 -0.02 -15.40
CA TYR A 480 -7.29 -0.30 -14.00
C TYR A 480 -8.30 0.41 -13.09
N THR A 481 -8.73 1.65 -13.44
CA THR A 481 -9.83 2.33 -12.75
C THR A 481 -11.12 1.51 -12.82
N MET A 482 -11.48 1.03 -14.01
CA MET A 482 -12.68 0.21 -14.17
C MET A 482 -12.60 -1.11 -13.41
N THR A 483 -11.45 -1.79 -13.46
CA THR A 483 -11.22 -3.03 -12.71
C THR A 483 -11.28 -2.79 -11.19
N SER A 484 -10.67 -1.73 -10.70
CA SER A 484 -10.69 -1.38 -9.27
C SER A 484 -12.11 -1.13 -8.76
N LEU A 485 -12.90 -0.36 -9.51
CA LEU A 485 -14.30 -0.11 -9.16
C LEU A 485 -15.16 -1.37 -9.29
N TRP A 486 -14.88 -2.22 -10.27
CA TRP A 486 -15.58 -3.50 -10.39
C TRP A 486 -15.31 -4.39 -9.18
N ILE A 487 -14.06 -4.51 -8.73
CA ILE A 487 -13.73 -5.27 -7.51
C ILE A 487 -14.47 -4.69 -6.29
N MET A 488 -14.42 -3.37 -6.11
CA MET A 488 -15.06 -2.71 -4.97
C MET A 488 -16.59 -2.82 -4.96
N ALA A 489 -17.20 -3.06 -6.10
CA ALA A 489 -18.65 -3.24 -6.23
C ALA A 489 -19.11 -4.69 -5.99
N GLN A 490 -18.18 -5.66 -5.94
CA GLN A 490 -18.56 -7.06 -5.71
C GLN A 490 -19.14 -7.24 -4.30
N PRO A 491 -20.16 -8.10 -4.13
CA PRO A 491 -20.63 -8.42 -2.80
C PRO A 491 -19.52 -9.11 -2.01
N ILE A 492 -19.26 -8.60 -0.81
CA ILE A 492 -18.35 -9.26 0.12
C ILE A 492 -19.06 -10.54 0.57
N VAL A 493 -18.50 -11.67 0.17
CA VAL A 493 -18.97 -12.98 0.63
C VAL A 493 -18.49 -13.13 2.06
N ALA A 494 -19.41 -13.08 3.02
CA ALA A 494 -19.11 -13.45 4.38
C ALA A 494 -18.67 -14.92 4.38
N ILE A 495 -17.41 -15.17 4.57
CA ILE A 495 -16.88 -16.51 4.82
C ILE A 495 -17.38 -16.91 6.20
N ARG A 496 -18.25 -17.95 6.24
CA ARG A 496 -18.71 -18.56 7.50
C ARG A 496 -17.64 -19.48 8.04
#